data_83af0ac9e5c5b477bfec5b9196602e02
#
_entry.id   83af0ac9e5c5b477bfec5b9196602e02
#
_cell.length_a   1.000
_cell.length_b   1.000
_cell.length_c   1.000
_cell.angle_alpha   90.00
_cell.angle_beta   90.00
_cell.angle_gamma   90.00
#
_symmetry.space_group_name_H-M   'P 1'
#
loop_
_entity.id
_entity.type
_entity.pdbx_description
1 polymer ?
#
loop_
_entity_poly.entity_id
_entity_poly.type
_entity_poly.pdbx_seq_one_letter_code
_entity_poly.pdbx_strand_id
1 'polypeptide(L)'
;MVGEGMLDAAVPGAVFASPTAGQILAATQAASGGAGVVHVVKNYTGDVLNFEIAAEFATDDGIIVSQILVDDDLATTSMTGDGPGRRGTAATVVVEKIVGAAAAAGADLERVSALGRRVAATSRSMAVALAAGAHPGAARPSFELPSDEVEFGVGIHGERGVGRRTFASADDLADQLIRPLVADLAIGRGDRVIAITNGLGATTGLELAVIHRRVTKILAAAGITVERALVGPYVTSLDMAGCSVTLTRADDELLTLWDAPVRTIALSW
;
A
#
# COMPACT_ATOMS: atom_id res chain seq x y z
N MET A 1 -9.70 -7.54 -1.52
CA MET A 1 -8.99 -7.36 -2.81
C MET A 1 -9.00 -8.62 -3.69
N VAL A 2 -9.48 -9.78 -3.19
CA VAL A 2 -9.66 -10.99 -4.00
C VAL A 2 -10.90 -10.87 -4.88
N GLY A 3 -10.75 -11.15 -6.16
CA GLY A 3 -11.82 -11.14 -7.15
C GLY A 3 -11.36 -10.72 -8.54
N GLU A 4 -12.30 -10.66 -9.46
CA GLU A 4 -12.06 -10.36 -10.87
C GLU A 4 -11.30 -9.04 -11.07
N GLY A 5 -10.25 -9.07 -11.87
CA GLY A 5 -9.40 -7.90 -12.15
C GLY A 5 -8.44 -7.47 -11.04
N MET A 6 -8.29 -8.27 -9.97
CA MET A 6 -7.33 -8.10 -8.88
C MET A 6 -6.66 -9.43 -8.49
N LEU A 7 -6.70 -9.83 -7.22
CA LEU A 7 -6.03 -11.04 -6.73
C LEU A 7 -6.89 -12.30 -6.93
N ASP A 8 -6.24 -13.41 -7.27
CA ASP A 8 -6.86 -14.75 -7.25
C ASP A 8 -6.93 -15.32 -5.84
N ALA A 9 -5.95 -15.03 -4.99
CA ALA A 9 -5.90 -15.47 -3.60
C ALA A 9 -5.27 -14.41 -2.69
N ALA A 10 -5.62 -14.46 -1.41
CA ALA A 10 -4.97 -13.71 -0.35
C ALA A 10 -4.69 -14.62 0.84
N VAL A 11 -3.57 -14.43 1.50
CA VAL A 11 -3.12 -15.27 2.62
C VAL A 11 -3.03 -14.41 3.88
N PRO A 12 -4.09 -14.37 4.70
CA PRO A 12 -4.02 -13.66 5.97
C PRO A 12 -3.26 -14.50 7.01
N GLY A 13 -2.35 -13.85 7.74
CA GLY A 13 -1.83 -14.36 8.99
C GLY A 13 -2.77 -14.07 10.17
N ALA A 14 -2.30 -14.25 11.40
CA ALA A 14 -2.95 -13.66 12.56
C ALA A 14 -2.90 -12.12 12.47
N VAL A 15 -3.78 -11.44 13.24
CA VAL A 15 -3.81 -9.96 13.19
C VAL A 15 -2.44 -9.39 13.53
N PHE A 16 -1.91 -8.55 12.63
CA PHE A 16 -0.57 -7.96 12.69
C PHE A 16 0.61 -8.95 12.68
N ALA A 17 0.39 -10.17 12.21
CA ALA A 17 1.44 -11.16 12.04
C ALA A 17 1.44 -11.74 10.62
N SER A 18 2.63 -12.04 10.12
CA SER A 18 2.82 -12.62 8.80
C SER A 18 2.20 -14.03 8.72
N PRO A 19 1.62 -14.41 7.56
CA PRO A 19 1.21 -15.79 7.30
C PRO A 19 2.43 -16.73 7.31
N THR A 20 2.21 -17.99 7.61
CA THR A 20 3.27 -19.01 7.54
C THR A 20 3.57 -19.39 6.10
N ALA A 21 4.80 -19.87 5.82
CA ALA A 21 5.17 -20.35 4.49
C ALA A 21 4.25 -21.46 3.97
N GLY A 22 3.77 -22.35 4.86
CA GLY A 22 2.81 -23.40 4.49
C GLY A 22 1.45 -22.86 4.04
N GLN A 23 0.94 -21.79 4.65
CA GLN A 23 -0.30 -21.13 4.22
C GLN A 23 -0.12 -20.47 2.86
N ILE A 24 1.02 -19.82 2.65
CA ILE A 24 1.38 -19.17 1.38
C ILE A 24 1.50 -20.22 0.26
N LEU A 25 2.21 -21.32 0.54
CA LEU A 25 2.37 -22.44 -0.41
C LEU A 25 1.00 -23.01 -0.84
N ALA A 26 0.13 -23.29 0.13
CA ALA A 26 -1.21 -23.81 -0.17
C ALA A 26 -2.03 -22.88 -1.06
N ALA A 27 -1.96 -21.56 -0.82
CA ALA A 27 -2.63 -20.57 -1.68
C ALA A 27 -1.98 -20.48 -3.07
N THR A 28 -0.66 -20.59 -3.15
CA THR A 28 0.11 -20.60 -4.41
C THR A 28 -0.29 -21.80 -5.27
N GLN A 29 -0.37 -23.00 -4.68
CA GLN A 29 -0.82 -24.21 -5.35
C GLN A 29 -2.27 -24.08 -5.84
N ALA A 30 -3.17 -23.52 -5.00
CA ALA A 30 -4.58 -23.34 -5.35
C ALA A 30 -4.80 -22.30 -6.48
N ALA A 31 -3.97 -21.26 -6.55
CA ALA A 31 -4.04 -20.22 -7.56
C ALA A 31 -3.31 -20.60 -8.86
N SER A 32 -2.46 -21.62 -8.84
CA SER A 32 -1.65 -22.01 -10.00
C SER A 32 -2.49 -22.62 -11.10
N GLY A 33 -2.56 -21.94 -12.24
CA GLY A 33 -3.16 -22.45 -13.49
C GLY A 33 -2.13 -22.95 -14.52
N GLY A 34 -0.85 -23.10 -14.13
CA GLY A 34 0.23 -23.56 -15.01
C GLY A 34 1.00 -22.45 -15.75
N ALA A 35 0.53 -21.19 -15.71
CA ALA A 35 1.22 -20.03 -16.31
C ALA A 35 2.21 -19.35 -15.35
N GLY A 36 2.34 -19.85 -14.13
CA GLY A 36 3.10 -19.25 -13.04
C GLY A 36 2.23 -18.41 -12.10
N VAL A 37 2.80 -18.03 -10.97
CA VAL A 37 2.12 -17.26 -9.91
C VAL A 37 2.94 -16.02 -9.55
N VAL A 38 2.28 -14.88 -9.42
CA VAL A 38 2.89 -13.65 -8.91
C VAL A 38 2.54 -13.48 -7.44
N HIS A 39 3.54 -13.39 -6.59
CA HIS A 39 3.39 -12.98 -5.19
C HIS A 39 3.53 -11.46 -5.05
N VAL A 40 2.51 -10.79 -4.53
CA VAL A 40 2.58 -9.38 -4.12
C VAL A 40 2.84 -9.35 -2.63
N VAL A 41 4.04 -8.90 -2.26
CA VAL A 41 4.56 -8.99 -0.88
C VAL A 41 4.81 -7.60 -0.33
N LYS A 42 4.19 -7.26 0.80
CA LYS A 42 4.55 -6.05 1.55
C LYS A 42 5.91 -6.26 2.23
N ASN A 43 6.78 -5.26 2.17
CA ASN A 43 8.12 -5.36 2.75
C ASN A 43 8.09 -5.30 4.28
N TYR A 44 7.86 -6.47 4.89
CA TYR A 44 8.05 -6.76 6.31
C TYR A 44 8.89 -8.02 6.42
N THR A 45 9.81 -8.07 7.38
CA THR A 45 10.80 -9.16 7.49
C THR A 45 10.17 -10.55 7.51
N GLY A 46 9.08 -10.73 8.27
CA GLY A 46 8.38 -12.01 8.36
C GLY A 46 7.67 -12.39 7.06
N ASP A 47 7.04 -11.40 6.38
CA ASP A 47 6.38 -11.65 5.10
C ASP A 47 7.40 -12.03 4.04
N VAL A 48 8.48 -11.24 3.89
CA VAL A 48 9.54 -11.51 2.89
C VAL A 48 10.10 -12.92 3.08
N LEU A 49 10.52 -13.26 4.30
CA LEU A 49 11.09 -14.59 4.59
C LEU A 49 10.11 -15.74 4.30
N ASN A 50 8.86 -15.62 4.75
CA ASN A 50 7.87 -16.69 4.58
C ASN A 50 7.43 -16.85 3.12
N PHE A 51 7.35 -15.76 2.34
CA PHE A 51 7.06 -15.80 0.92
C PHE A 51 8.23 -16.37 0.11
N GLU A 52 9.49 -16.08 0.49
CA GLU A 52 10.68 -16.70 -0.11
C GLU A 52 10.68 -18.22 0.09
N ILE A 53 10.51 -18.69 1.32
CA ILE A 53 10.43 -20.12 1.63
C ILE A 53 9.28 -20.81 0.86
N ALA A 54 8.12 -20.17 0.79
CA ALA A 54 6.98 -20.72 0.05
C ALA A 54 7.25 -20.77 -1.46
N ALA A 55 7.97 -19.79 -2.03
CA ALA A 55 8.33 -19.78 -3.43
C ALA A 55 9.34 -20.89 -3.77
N GLU A 56 10.29 -21.19 -2.88
CA GLU A 56 11.21 -22.33 -3.02
C GLU A 56 10.42 -23.65 -3.07
N PHE A 57 9.54 -23.92 -2.12
CA PHE A 57 8.69 -25.11 -2.11
C PHE A 57 7.77 -25.20 -3.34
N ALA A 58 7.21 -24.08 -3.77
CA ALA A 58 6.38 -24.06 -4.98
C ALA A 58 7.19 -24.39 -6.23
N THR A 59 8.45 -23.95 -6.27
CA THR A 59 9.38 -24.31 -7.39
C THR A 59 9.69 -25.79 -7.40
N ASP A 60 9.89 -26.43 -6.24
CA ASP A 60 10.06 -27.88 -6.13
C ASP A 60 8.83 -28.65 -6.62
N ASP A 61 7.63 -28.07 -6.47
CA ASP A 61 6.37 -28.58 -7.00
C ASP A 61 6.17 -28.25 -8.51
N GLY A 62 7.14 -27.62 -9.18
CA GLY A 62 7.09 -27.24 -10.58
C GLY A 62 6.29 -25.96 -10.89
N ILE A 63 5.96 -25.16 -9.89
CA ILE A 63 5.24 -23.88 -10.04
C ILE A 63 6.27 -22.74 -10.15
N ILE A 64 6.24 -22.02 -11.27
CA ILE A 64 7.08 -20.82 -11.44
C ILE A 64 6.50 -19.67 -10.63
N VAL A 65 7.28 -19.10 -9.72
CA VAL A 65 6.87 -17.97 -8.87
C VAL A 65 7.71 -16.74 -9.20
N SER A 66 7.05 -15.59 -9.32
CA SER A 66 7.70 -14.28 -9.39
C SER A 66 7.21 -13.41 -8.24
N GLN A 67 8.12 -12.70 -7.58
CA GLN A 67 7.78 -11.83 -6.46
C GLN A 67 7.83 -10.35 -6.85
N ILE A 68 6.89 -9.57 -6.31
CA ILE A 68 6.84 -8.13 -6.36
C ILE A 68 6.87 -7.62 -4.93
N LEU A 69 7.99 -7.01 -4.53
CA LEU A 69 8.12 -6.39 -3.22
C LEU A 69 7.53 -4.98 -3.26
N VAL A 70 6.63 -4.68 -2.34
CA VAL A 70 6.03 -3.36 -2.16
C VAL A 70 6.70 -2.70 -0.95
N ASP A 71 7.36 -1.55 -1.19
CA ASP A 71 8.19 -0.84 -0.23
C ASP A 71 7.94 0.69 -0.28
N ASP A 72 6.70 1.08 -0.28
CA ASP A 72 6.25 2.44 -0.57
C ASP A 72 6.33 3.43 0.61
N ASP A 73 6.48 2.97 1.86
CA ASP A 73 6.47 3.83 3.05
C ASP A 73 7.75 4.67 3.17
N LEU A 74 7.62 5.95 2.87
CA LEU A 74 8.73 6.88 2.89
C LEU A 74 9.29 7.15 4.29
N ALA A 75 8.49 6.93 5.33
CA ALA A 75 8.90 7.20 6.71
C ALA A 75 10.11 6.38 7.16
N THR A 76 10.34 5.19 6.59
CA THR A 76 11.41 4.29 7.00
C THR A 76 12.62 4.28 6.05
N THR A 77 12.71 5.25 5.14
CA THR A 77 13.76 5.30 4.09
C THR A 77 15.18 5.45 4.64
N SER A 78 15.41 5.97 5.82
CA SER A 78 16.76 6.48 6.11
C SER A 78 17.27 6.29 7.53
N MET A 79 16.89 5.25 8.22
CA MET A 79 17.40 5.21 9.59
C MET A 79 18.81 4.62 9.73
N THR A 80 19.32 3.89 8.74
CA THR A 80 20.72 3.44 8.55
C THR A 80 20.74 2.40 7.42
N GLY A 81 21.73 2.38 6.55
CA GLY A 81 21.79 1.49 5.37
C GLY A 81 21.77 -0.02 5.61
N ASP A 82 21.60 -0.47 6.84
CA ASP A 82 21.56 -1.87 7.27
C ASP A 82 20.16 -2.35 7.72
N GLY A 83 19.10 -1.56 7.52
CA GLY A 83 17.73 -1.94 7.89
C GLY A 83 16.99 -2.71 6.79
N PRO A 84 15.79 -3.27 7.09
CA PRO A 84 14.99 -4.04 6.14
C PRO A 84 14.41 -3.18 4.99
N GLY A 85 14.78 -1.92 4.88
CA GLY A 85 14.27 -0.98 3.89
C GLY A 85 12.93 -0.36 4.27
N ARG A 86 12.25 0.25 3.29
CA ARG A 86 10.93 0.85 3.49
C ARG A 86 9.88 -0.23 3.70
N ARG A 87 8.89 0.03 4.57
CA ARG A 87 7.73 -0.85 4.76
C ARG A 87 6.80 -0.80 3.54
N GLY A 88 6.04 -1.86 3.30
CA GLY A 88 4.96 -1.89 2.31
C GLY A 88 3.64 -1.44 2.92
N THR A 89 2.93 -0.52 2.26
CA THR A 89 1.66 0.02 2.74
C THR A 89 0.60 0.11 1.63
N ALA A 90 -0.03 1.24 1.39
CA ALA A 90 -1.21 1.34 0.54
C ALA A 90 -0.92 1.30 -0.97
N ALA A 91 0.33 1.44 -1.42
CA ALA A 91 0.67 1.17 -2.82
C ALA A 91 0.40 -0.27 -3.25
N THR A 92 0.32 -1.20 -2.29
CA THR A 92 -0.09 -2.59 -2.53
C THR A 92 -1.41 -2.65 -3.32
N VAL A 93 -2.39 -1.79 -3.01
CA VAL A 93 -3.69 -1.73 -3.71
C VAL A 93 -3.52 -1.37 -5.19
N VAL A 94 -2.60 -0.44 -5.51
CA VAL A 94 -2.31 -0.06 -6.90
C VAL A 94 -1.62 -1.20 -7.62
N VAL A 95 -0.62 -1.82 -6.98
CA VAL A 95 0.08 -2.99 -7.54
C VAL A 95 -0.92 -4.11 -7.85
N GLU A 96 -1.73 -4.52 -6.87
CA GLU A 96 -2.75 -5.56 -7.01
C GLU A 96 -3.72 -5.29 -8.17
N LYS A 97 -4.19 -4.04 -8.30
CA LYS A 97 -5.11 -3.64 -9.37
C LYS A 97 -4.46 -3.72 -10.75
N ILE A 98 -3.25 -3.22 -10.89
CA ILE A 98 -2.54 -3.20 -12.17
C ILE A 98 -2.14 -4.61 -12.61
N VAL A 99 -1.56 -5.41 -11.71
CA VAL A 99 -1.13 -6.78 -12.06
C VAL A 99 -2.32 -7.70 -12.31
N GLY A 100 -3.40 -7.56 -11.52
CA GLY A 100 -4.62 -8.33 -11.72
C GLY A 100 -5.31 -8.00 -13.04
N ALA A 101 -5.37 -6.73 -13.44
CA ALA A 101 -5.90 -6.32 -14.72
C ALA A 101 -5.05 -6.84 -15.89
N ALA A 102 -3.71 -6.78 -15.78
CA ALA A 102 -2.81 -7.29 -16.80
C ALA A 102 -2.94 -8.83 -16.95
N ALA A 103 -3.00 -9.55 -15.83
CA ALA A 103 -3.21 -11.00 -15.84
C ALA A 103 -4.57 -11.38 -16.45
N ALA A 104 -5.64 -10.68 -16.08
CA ALA A 104 -6.97 -10.88 -16.66
C ALA A 104 -7.02 -10.58 -18.17
N ALA A 105 -6.17 -9.69 -18.66
CA ALA A 105 -6.00 -9.41 -20.09
C ALA A 105 -5.11 -10.45 -20.81
N GLY A 106 -4.61 -11.48 -20.12
CA GLY A 106 -3.80 -12.56 -20.69
C GLY A 106 -2.30 -12.25 -20.82
N ALA A 107 -1.80 -11.25 -20.09
CA ALA A 107 -0.35 -10.99 -20.05
C ALA A 107 0.38 -12.16 -19.37
N ASP A 108 1.57 -12.48 -19.86
CA ASP A 108 2.42 -13.52 -19.28
C ASP A 108 3.03 -13.11 -17.93
N LEU A 109 3.61 -14.08 -17.23
CA LEU A 109 4.21 -13.92 -15.92
C LEU A 109 5.28 -12.81 -15.89
N GLU A 110 6.12 -12.73 -16.92
CA GLU A 110 7.20 -11.75 -17.02
C GLU A 110 6.62 -10.33 -17.11
N ARG A 111 5.63 -10.15 -18.00
CA ARG A 111 4.98 -8.85 -18.21
C ARG A 111 4.23 -8.39 -16.97
N VAL A 112 3.44 -9.26 -16.33
CA VAL A 112 2.72 -8.95 -15.09
C VAL A 112 3.69 -8.55 -13.99
N SER A 113 4.79 -9.31 -13.84
CA SER A 113 5.82 -9.03 -12.84
C SER A 113 6.55 -7.72 -13.10
N ALA A 114 6.88 -7.42 -14.36
CA ALA A 114 7.53 -6.17 -14.74
C ALA A 114 6.64 -4.95 -14.44
N LEU A 115 5.35 -5.04 -14.75
CA LEU A 115 4.36 -4.01 -14.44
C LEU A 115 4.27 -3.75 -12.93
N GLY A 116 4.14 -4.81 -12.14
CA GLY A 116 4.05 -4.69 -10.68
C GLY A 116 5.30 -4.09 -10.05
N ARG A 117 6.50 -4.52 -10.46
CA ARG A 117 7.75 -3.91 -10.01
C ARG A 117 7.86 -2.43 -10.40
N ARG A 118 7.40 -2.05 -11.60
CA ARG A 118 7.36 -0.65 -12.03
C ARG A 118 6.43 0.18 -11.15
N VAL A 119 5.23 -0.31 -10.86
CA VAL A 119 4.27 0.38 -9.97
C VAL A 119 4.85 0.53 -8.57
N ALA A 120 5.40 -0.52 -7.97
CA ALA A 120 6.03 -0.45 -6.66
C ALA A 120 7.17 0.59 -6.62
N ALA A 121 8.07 0.57 -7.61
CA ALA A 121 9.18 1.52 -7.71
C ALA A 121 8.74 2.98 -7.84
N THR A 122 7.58 3.25 -8.45
CA THR A 122 7.04 4.60 -8.72
C THR A 122 5.91 5.01 -7.79
N SER A 123 5.77 4.32 -6.65
CA SER A 123 4.80 4.63 -5.60
C SER A 123 5.47 5.05 -4.31
N ARG A 124 4.88 6.01 -3.61
CA ARG A 124 5.31 6.43 -2.26
C ARG A 124 4.10 6.73 -1.39
N SER A 125 4.24 6.38 -0.12
CA SER A 125 3.22 6.60 0.91
C SER A 125 3.79 7.29 2.13
N MET A 126 2.94 8.07 2.81
CA MET A 126 3.23 8.68 4.10
C MET A 126 1.96 8.68 4.94
N ALA A 127 2.08 8.32 6.22
CA ALA A 127 0.97 8.24 7.15
C ALA A 127 1.09 9.24 8.29
N VAL A 128 -0.04 9.58 8.90
CA VAL A 128 -0.13 10.31 10.18
C VAL A 128 -1.21 9.67 11.06
N ALA A 129 -0.89 9.43 12.32
CA ALA A 129 -1.88 9.03 13.34
C ALA A 129 -2.28 10.23 14.19
N LEU A 130 -3.59 10.34 14.43
CA LEU A 130 -4.22 11.30 15.35
C LEU A 130 -4.48 10.66 16.72
N ALA A 131 -4.61 9.33 16.75
CA ALA A 131 -4.64 8.51 17.95
C ALA A 131 -4.10 7.12 17.62
N ALA A 132 -3.46 6.49 18.61
CA ALA A 132 -2.97 5.13 18.48
C ALA A 132 -4.13 4.12 18.42
N GLY A 133 -3.91 3.05 17.67
CA GLY A 133 -4.80 1.89 17.68
C GLY A 133 -4.46 0.89 18.79
N ALA A 134 -5.34 -0.05 19.01
CA ALA A 134 -5.14 -1.13 19.97
C ALA A 134 -4.86 -2.46 19.26
N HIS A 135 -3.91 -3.26 19.78
CA HIS A 135 -3.77 -4.64 19.37
C HIS A 135 -4.89 -5.50 19.99
N PRO A 136 -5.41 -6.51 19.28
CA PRO A 136 -6.42 -7.39 19.83
C PRO A 136 -5.95 -8.03 21.14
N GLY A 137 -6.77 -7.89 22.20
CA GLY A 137 -6.44 -8.41 23.53
C GLY A 137 -5.43 -7.58 24.33
N ALA A 138 -4.90 -6.49 23.80
CA ALA A 138 -4.04 -5.58 24.56
C ALA A 138 -4.88 -4.69 25.48
N ALA A 139 -4.39 -4.48 26.71
CA ALA A 139 -5.04 -3.60 27.69
C ALA A 139 -4.72 -2.10 27.43
N ARG A 140 -3.80 -1.80 26.52
CA ARG A 140 -3.33 -0.44 26.22
C ARG A 140 -3.16 -0.26 24.73
N PRO A 141 -3.26 0.99 24.20
CA PRO A 141 -2.95 1.31 22.82
C PRO A 141 -1.50 0.96 22.47
N SER A 142 -1.20 0.81 21.18
CA SER A 142 0.13 0.46 20.68
C SER A 142 1.22 1.47 21.04
N PHE A 143 0.83 2.73 21.24
CA PHE A 143 1.69 3.81 21.77
C PHE A 143 0.82 4.88 22.46
N GLU A 144 1.45 5.70 23.32
CA GLU A 144 0.80 6.86 23.90
C GLU A 144 1.00 8.08 23.01
N LEU A 145 -0.09 8.81 22.72
CA LEU A 145 -0.09 10.04 21.93
C LEU A 145 -0.91 11.11 22.69
N PRO A 146 -0.29 12.21 23.14
CA PRO A 146 -1.00 13.35 23.71
C PRO A 146 -2.03 13.94 22.73
N SER A 147 -3.11 14.49 23.24
CA SER A 147 -4.22 15.03 22.43
C SER A 147 -3.87 16.25 21.58
N ASP A 148 -2.76 16.90 21.88
CA ASP A 148 -2.23 18.05 21.15
C ASP A 148 -1.07 17.68 20.21
N GLU A 149 -0.78 16.36 20.05
CA GLU A 149 0.25 15.84 19.18
C GLU A 149 -0.33 14.88 18.13
N VAL A 150 0.42 14.68 17.05
CA VAL A 150 0.21 13.67 16.01
C VAL A 150 1.52 12.90 15.80
N GLU A 151 1.42 11.64 15.40
CA GLU A 151 2.57 10.80 15.06
C GLU A 151 2.69 10.62 13.55
N PHE A 152 3.78 11.12 12.94
CA PHE A 152 4.04 10.98 11.51
C PHE A 152 4.79 9.69 11.19
N GLY A 153 4.46 9.06 10.05
CA GLY A 153 5.14 7.89 9.56
C GLY A 153 4.80 6.61 10.32
N VAL A 154 3.61 6.53 10.91
CA VAL A 154 3.13 5.31 11.59
C VAL A 154 3.00 4.16 10.60
N GLY A 155 3.24 2.94 11.08
CA GLY A 155 3.01 1.72 10.31
C GLY A 155 1.57 1.23 10.41
N ILE A 156 1.23 0.29 9.52
CA ILE A 156 -0.13 -0.30 9.46
C ILE A 156 -0.37 -1.39 10.52
N HIS A 157 0.65 -1.80 11.26
CA HIS A 157 0.53 -2.73 12.39
C HIS A 157 0.69 -2.00 13.74
N GLY A 158 0.53 -0.68 13.76
CA GLY A 158 0.67 0.15 14.96
C GLY A 158 2.11 0.46 15.35
N GLU A 159 3.07 0.29 14.44
CA GLU A 159 4.45 0.68 14.67
C GLU A 159 4.54 2.21 14.78
N ARG A 160 5.38 2.66 15.71
CA ARG A 160 5.67 4.09 15.87
C ARG A 160 6.19 4.70 14.57
N GLY A 161 5.87 5.97 14.40
CA GLY A 161 6.37 6.78 13.31
C GLY A 161 7.80 7.28 13.51
N VAL A 162 8.18 8.22 12.67
CA VAL A 162 9.49 8.87 12.67
C VAL A 162 9.55 10.09 13.58
N GLY A 163 8.41 10.53 14.13
CA GLY A 163 8.38 11.61 15.10
C GLY A 163 7.01 12.23 15.31
N ARG A 164 6.89 12.81 16.49
CA ARG A 164 5.71 13.57 16.89
C ARG A 164 5.79 15.01 16.42
N ARG A 165 4.63 15.56 16.15
CA ARG A 165 4.44 16.97 15.81
C ARG A 165 3.20 17.50 16.52
N THR A 166 3.14 18.80 16.71
CA THR A 166 1.93 19.44 17.24
C THR A 166 0.74 19.20 16.33
N PHE A 167 -0.41 18.92 16.90
CA PHE A 167 -1.68 18.80 16.17
C PHE A 167 -1.94 20.08 15.36
N ALA A 168 -2.32 19.92 14.11
CA ALA A 168 -2.49 21.01 13.17
C ALA A 168 -3.79 20.85 12.35
N SER A 169 -4.13 21.85 11.55
CA SER A 169 -5.28 21.76 10.66
C SER A 169 -5.13 20.60 9.65
N ALA A 170 -6.25 20.08 9.14
CA ALA A 170 -6.25 19.05 8.12
C ALA A 170 -5.46 19.49 6.86
N ASP A 171 -5.53 20.77 6.51
CA ASP A 171 -4.77 21.33 5.38
C ASP A 171 -3.26 21.29 5.64
N ASP A 172 -2.80 21.65 6.83
CA ASP A 172 -1.39 21.60 7.20
C ASP A 172 -0.86 20.17 7.30
N LEU A 173 -1.65 19.24 7.83
CA LEU A 173 -1.30 17.81 7.87
C LEU A 173 -1.17 17.23 6.46
N ALA A 174 -2.11 17.54 5.56
CA ALA A 174 -2.04 17.12 4.16
C ALA A 174 -0.80 17.70 3.45
N ASP A 175 -0.45 18.96 3.69
CA ASP A 175 0.77 19.59 3.15
C ASP A 175 2.01 18.82 3.61
N GLN A 176 2.08 18.46 4.88
CA GLN A 176 3.20 17.71 5.46
C GLN A 176 3.31 16.28 4.92
N LEU A 177 2.18 15.64 4.58
CA LEU A 177 2.17 14.31 3.96
C LEU A 177 2.63 14.38 2.50
N ILE A 178 2.16 15.36 1.71
CA ILE A 178 2.38 15.41 0.27
C ILE A 178 3.79 15.86 -0.11
N ARG A 179 4.35 16.87 0.58
CA ARG A 179 5.66 17.43 0.20
C ARG A 179 6.78 16.39 0.07
N PRO A 180 6.99 15.48 1.04
CA PRO A 180 8.03 14.46 0.92
C PRO A 180 7.73 13.46 -0.22
N LEU A 181 6.46 13.13 -0.48
CA LEU A 181 6.08 12.22 -1.56
C LEU A 181 6.42 12.80 -2.94
N VAL A 182 6.05 14.05 -3.17
CA VAL A 182 6.35 14.78 -4.42
C VAL A 182 7.86 14.91 -4.64
N ALA A 183 8.61 15.20 -3.57
CA ALA A 183 10.06 15.34 -3.63
C ALA A 183 10.76 14.01 -3.95
N ASP A 184 10.42 12.91 -3.26
CA ASP A 184 11.05 11.60 -3.46
C ASP A 184 10.68 10.98 -4.82
N LEU A 185 9.43 11.14 -5.25
CA LEU A 185 9.01 10.72 -6.60
C LEU A 185 9.58 11.61 -7.71
N ALA A 186 10.17 12.74 -7.38
CA ALA A 186 10.66 13.75 -8.33
C ALA A 186 9.60 14.12 -9.40
N ILE A 187 8.34 14.30 -8.95
CA ILE A 187 7.22 14.68 -9.82
C ILE A 187 6.94 16.17 -9.76
N GLY A 188 6.47 16.72 -10.87
CA GLY A 188 6.19 18.15 -11.02
C GLY A 188 5.24 18.47 -12.16
N ARG A 189 5.32 19.67 -12.68
CA ARG A 189 4.44 20.16 -13.74
C ARG A 189 4.39 19.23 -14.95
N GLY A 190 3.19 18.78 -15.29
CA GLY A 190 2.90 17.89 -16.40
C GLY A 190 2.88 16.41 -16.03
N ASP A 191 3.35 16.04 -14.83
CA ASP A 191 3.25 14.66 -14.35
C ASP A 191 1.81 14.30 -13.95
N ARG A 192 1.47 13.01 -14.07
CA ARG A 192 0.17 12.44 -13.75
C ARG A 192 0.33 11.40 -12.66
N VAL A 193 -0.65 11.31 -11.75
CA VAL A 193 -0.63 10.36 -10.63
C VAL A 193 -1.98 9.68 -10.42
N ILE A 194 -1.92 8.47 -9.86
CA ILE A 194 -3.01 7.84 -9.13
C ILE A 194 -2.78 8.17 -7.65
N ALA A 195 -3.81 8.65 -6.95
CA ALA A 195 -3.73 9.04 -5.55
C ALA A 195 -4.65 8.19 -4.68
N ILE A 196 -4.15 7.68 -3.54
CA ILE A 196 -4.98 7.05 -2.53
C ILE A 196 -4.93 7.90 -1.26
N THR A 197 -6.08 8.30 -0.76
CA THR A 197 -6.25 8.85 0.59
C THR A 197 -6.90 7.79 1.44
N ASN A 198 -6.07 7.11 2.23
CA ASN A 198 -6.44 5.91 2.96
C ASN A 198 -6.66 6.20 4.45
N GLY A 199 -7.77 5.72 5.00
CA GLY A 199 -8.04 5.75 6.44
C GLY A 199 -7.38 4.60 7.18
N LEU A 200 -6.86 4.86 8.39
CA LEU A 200 -6.21 3.84 9.22
C LEU A 200 -7.20 3.02 10.07
N GLY A 201 -8.49 3.36 10.02
CA GLY A 201 -9.58 2.59 10.64
C GLY A 201 -10.65 3.45 11.31
N ALA A 202 -10.30 4.33 12.24
CA ALA A 202 -11.26 5.17 12.96
C ALA A 202 -11.60 6.49 12.26
N THR A 203 -10.83 6.91 11.25
CA THR A 203 -11.09 8.15 10.50
C THR A 203 -12.24 7.94 9.52
N THR A 204 -13.24 8.82 9.59
CA THR A 204 -14.45 8.72 8.77
C THR A 204 -14.22 9.09 7.32
N GLY A 205 -15.11 8.64 6.41
CA GLY A 205 -15.06 9.02 5.00
C GLY A 205 -15.16 10.53 4.76
N LEU A 206 -15.89 11.27 5.62
CA LEU A 206 -15.95 12.73 5.53
C LEU A 206 -14.61 13.39 5.84
N GLU A 207 -13.92 12.95 6.88
CA GLU A 207 -12.59 13.46 7.25
C GLU A 207 -11.56 13.14 6.16
N LEU A 208 -11.61 11.92 5.60
CA LEU A 208 -10.75 11.54 4.47
C LEU A 208 -11.01 12.41 3.23
N ALA A 209 -12.27 12.77 2.95
CA ALA A 209 -12.62 13.66 1.86
C ALA A 209 -12.06 15.08 2.07
N VAL A 210 -12.01 15.57 3.32
CA VAL A 210 -11.37 16.86 3.66
C VAL A 210 -9.87 16.82 3.36
N ILE A 211 -9.17 15.76 3.76
CA ILE A 211 -7.75 15.55 3.44
C ILE A 211 -7.56 15.46 1.92
N HIS A 212 -8.34 14.63 1.23
CA HIS A 212 -8.24 14.44 -0.22
C HIS A 212 -8.45 15.74 -1.00
N ARG A 213 -9.41 16.57 -0.60
CA ARG A 213 -9.61 17.91 -1.16
C ARG A 213 -8.31 18.75 -1.10
N ARG A 214 -7.59 18.69 0.00
CA ARG A 214 -6.33 19.43 0.12
C ARG A 214 -5.23 18.80 -0.72
N VAL A 215 -5.10 17.49 -0.72
CA VAL A 215 -4.16 16.73 -1.57
C VAL A 215 -4.28 17.15 -3.04
N THR A 216 -5.51 17.13 -3.58
CA THR A 216 -5.76 17.51 -4.98
C THR A 216 -5.40 18.98 -5.26
N LYS A 217 -5.67 19.91 -4.33
CA LYS A 217 -5.31 21.32 -4.47
C LYS A 217 -3.79 21.54 -4.49
N ILE A 218 -3.04 20.84 -3.62
CA ILE A 218 -1.58 20.95 -3.59
C ILE A 218 -0.97 20.45 -4.90
N LEU A 219 -1.39 19.27 -5.35
CA LEU A 219 -0.90 18.67 -6.59
C LEU A 219 -1.24 19.53 -7.81
N ALA A 220 -2.48 20.03 -7.91
CA ALA A 220 -2.89 20.93 -8.97
C ALA A 220 -2.07 22.24 -8.98
N ALA A 221 -1.79 22.84 -7.82
CA ALA A 221 -0.95 24.03 -7.70
C ALA A 221 0.50 23.78 -8.16
N ALA A 222 1.00 22.54 -7.99
CA ALA A 222 2.30 22.11 -8.52
C ALA A 222 2.24 21.75 -10.01
N GLY A 223 1.07 21.78 -10.64
CA GLY A 223 0.86 21.39 -12.04
C GLY A 223 0.86 19.87 -12.26
N ILE A 224 0.64 19.10 -11.21
CA ILE A 224 0.52 17.63 -11.22
C ILE A 224 -0.97 17.27 -11.34
N THR A 225 -1.31 16.38 -12.26
CA THR A 225 -2.71 15.93 -12.47
C THR A 225 -3.00 14.65 -11.70
N VAL A 226 -4.02 14.66 -10.85
CA VAL A 226 -4.58 13.45 -10.25
C VAL A 226 -5.57 12.85 -11.24
N GLU A 227 -5.17 11.81 -11.95
CA GLU A 227 -6.01 11.18 -12.99
C GLU A 227 -7.05 10.23 -12.38
N ARG A 228 -6.66 9.53 -11.33
CA ARG A 228 -7.54 8.59 -10.61
C ARG A 228 -7.30 8.70 -9.12
N ALA A 229 -8.34 8.45 -8.35
CA ALA A 229 -8.24 8.51 -6.89
C ALA A 229 -9.09 7.45 -6.21
N LEU A 230 -8.59 6.97 -5.07
CA LEU A 230 -9.38 6.22 -4.08
C LEU A 230 -9.38 7.00 -2.76
N VAL A 231 -10.54 7.09 -2.12
CA VAL A 231 -10.70 7.71 -0.79
C VAL A 231 -11.50 6.75 0.09
N GLY A 232 -10.87 6.17 1.11
CA GLY A 232 -11.52 5.20 1.97
C GLY A 232 -10.57 4.34 2.79
N PRO A 233 -11.07 3.43 3.63
CA PRO A 233 -10.26 2.59 4.52
C PRO A 233 -9.82 1.29 3.80
N TYR A 234 -8.87 1.36 2.90
CA TYR A 234 -8.39 0.22 2.10
C TYR A 234 -7.28 -0.59 2.77
N VAL A 235 -6.40 0.10 3.51
CA VAL A 235 -5.28 -0.51 4.25
C VAL A 235 -5.29 0.07 5.65
N THR A 236 -5.94 -0.63 6.57
CA THR A 236 -6.22 -0.14 7.92
C THR A 236 -5.23 -0.68 8.96
N SER A 237 -5.16 -0.02 10.09
CA SER A 237 -4.50 -0.46 11.33
C SER A 237 -5.55 -0.61 12.44
N LEU A 238 -6.56 -1.47 12.19
CA LEU A 238 -7.72 -1.72 13.04
C LEU A 238 -8.50 -0.43 13.36
N ASP A 239 -8.36 0.09 14.57
CA ASP A 239 -9.06 1.26 15.13
C ASP A 239 -8.19 2.50 15.25
N MET A 240 -7.01 2.53 14.61
CA MET A 240 -6.15 3.71 14.62
C MET A 240 -6.85 4.90 13.96
N ALA A 241 -6.88 6.04 14.64
CA ALA A 241 -7.34 7.29 14.03
C ALA A 241 -6.19 7.93 13.25
N GLY A 242 -6.44 8.26 11.99
CA GLY A 242 -5.43 8.86 11.12
C GLY A 242 -5.64 8.46 9.67
N CYS A 243 -4.71 8.86 8.83
CA CYS A 243 -4.74 8.57 7.40
C CYS A 243 -3.34 8.40 6.83
N SER A 244 -3.28 7.81 5.64
CA SER A 244 -2.11 7.84 4.78
C SER A 244 -2.47 8.39 3.40
N VAL A 245 -1.48 8.97 2.73
CA VAL A 245 -1.58 9.36 1.33
C VAL A 245 -0.54 8.57 0.55
N THR A 246 -1.00 7.98 -0.55
CA THR A 246 -0.14 7.29 -1.52
C THR A 246 -0.23 8.00 -2.86
N LEU A 247 0.91 8.24 -3.48
CA LEU A 247 1.01 8.72 -4.85
C LEU A 247 1.75 7.68 -5.69
N THR A 248 1.18 7.34 -6.83
CA THR A 248 1.81 6.49 -7.86
C THR A 248 1.91 7.28 -9.16
N ARG A 249 3.09 7.37 -9.78
CA ARG A 249 3.22 7.97 -11.12
C ARG A 249 2.39 7.16 -12.12
N ALA A 250 1.65 7.85 -12.99
CA ALA A 250 0.77 7.22 -13.96
C ALA A 250 1.13 7.64 -15.39
N ASP A 251 1.05 6.69 -16.29
CA ASP A 251 1.06 6.86 -17.74
C ASP A 251 -0.20 6.24 -18.36
N ASP A 252 -0.34 6.33 -19.66
CA ASP A 252 -1.54 5.85 -20.36
C ASP A 252 -1.75 4.34 -20.20
N GLU A 253 -0.67 3.56 -20.11
CA GLU A 253 -0.76 2.12 -19.88
C GLU A 253 -1.28 1.81 -18.48
N LEU A 254 -0.72 2.42 -17.44
CA LEU A 254 -1.19 2.22 -16.07
C LEU A 254 -2.63 2.70 -15.88
N LEU A 255 -3.01 3.81 -16.52
CA LEU A 255 -4.40 4.28 -16.48
C LEU A 255 -5.36 3.32 -17.18
N THR A 256 -4.98 2.76 -18.32
CA THR A 256 -5.78 1.73 -19.02
C THR A 256 -6.00 0.49 -18.14
N LEU A 257 -4.94 0.00 -17.47
CA LEU A 257 -5.03 -1.13 -16.57
C LEU A 257 -5.80 -0.81 -15.28
N TRP A 258 -5.67 0.42 -14.78
CA TRP A 258 -6.46 0.89 -13.64
C TRP A 258 -7.96 0.92 -13.96
N ASP A 259 -8.33 1.43 -15.14
CA ASP A 259 -9.71 1.55 -15.58
C ASP A 259 -10.34 0.23 -16.02
N ALA A 260 -9.54 -0.82 -16.20
CA ALA A 260 -10.05 -2.16 -16.52
C ALA A 260 -11.03 -2.64 -15.43
N PRO A 261 -12.07 -3.43 -15.81
CA PRO A 261 -13.06 -3.91 -14.87
C PRO A 261 -12.46 -4.56 -13.63
N VAL A 262 -13.06 -4.30 -12.47
CA VAL A 262 -12.71 -4.93 -11.20
C VAL A 262 -13.97 -5.25 -10.41
N ARG A 263 -14.00 -6.42 -9.79
CA ARG A 263 -15.11 -6.86 -8.96
C ARG A 263 -14.60 -7.64 -7.75
N THR A 264 -14.43 -6.91 -6.65
CA THR A 264 -14.07 -7.47 -5.34
C THR A 264 -15.04 -6.95 -4.29
N ILE A 265 -14.90 -7.40 -3.04
CA ILE A 265 -15.70 -6.85 -1.92
C ILE A 265 -15.37 -5.36 -1.68
N ALA A 266 -14.12 -4.95 -1.91
CA ALA A 266 -13.64 -3.61 -1.59
C ALA A 266 -13.69 -2.63 -2.77
N LEU A 267 -13.59 -3.13 -4.00
CA LEU A 267 -13.53 -2.32 -5.23
C LEU A 267 -14.44 -2.93 -6.31
N SER A 268 -15.19 -2.07 -7.00
CA SER A 268 -16.04 -2.47 -8.12
C SER A 268 -16.23 -1.29 -9.06
N TRP A 269 -15.87 -1.43 -10.33
CA TRP A 269 -16.19 -0.54 -11.44
C TRP A 269 -16.08 -1.23 -12.80
#